data_415715febf75f6860f8e262377d17ec7
#
_entry.id   415715febf75f6860f8e262377d17ec7
#
_cell.length_a   1.000
_cell.length_b   1.000
_cell.length_c   1.000
_cell.angle_alpha   90.00
_cell.angle_beta   90.00
_cell.angle_gamma   90.00
#
_symmetry.space_group_name_H-M   'P 1'
#
loop_
_entity.id
_entity.type
_entity.pdbx_description
1 polymer ?
#
loop_
_entity_poly.entity_id
_entity_poly.type
_entity_poly.pdbx_seq_one_letter_code
_entity_poly.pdbx_strand_id
1 'polypeptide(L)' 'MEEIRLNKSIELIKNTDLSVSEVAFAVGFKDSGYYSKCFRKKYNQTPREYMNEWRKG' A
#
# COMPACT_ATOMS: atom_id res chain seq x y z
N MET A 1 -5.95 -13.06 -5.03
CA MET A 1 -4.61 -13.09 -4.43
C MET A 1 -4.09 -11.71 -4.12
N GLU A 2 -4.01 -10.87 -5.16
CA GLU A 2 -3.53 -9.52 -4.94
C GLU A 2 -4.47 -8.70 -4.09
N GLU A 3 -5.76 -9.00 -4.14
CA GLU A 3 -6.73 -8.28 -3.31
C GLU A 3 -6.45 -8.46 -1.82
N ILE A 4 -6.10 -9.68 -1.43
CA ILE A 4 -5.79 -9.96 -0.03
C ILE A 4 -4.55 -9.19 0.39
N ARG A 5 -3.54 -9.16 -0.49
CA ARG A 5 -2.32 -8.42 -0.20
C ARG A 5 -2.58 -6.92 -0.11
N LEU A 6 -3.43 -6.41 -0.99
CA LEU A 6 -3.77 -4.98 -0.96
C LEU A 6 -4.53 -4.62 0.29
N ASN A 7 -5.48 -5.46 0.71
CA ASN A 7 -6.20 -5.22 1.94
C ASN A 7 -5.26 -5.21 3.15
N LYS A 8 -4.32 -6.15 3.16
CA LYS A 8 -3.33 -6.22 4.23
C LYS A 8 -2.46 -4.97 4.24
N SER A 9 -2.11 -4.47 3.06
CA SER A 9 -1.30 -3.26 2.97
C SER A 9 -2.03 -2.06 3.55
N ILE A 10 -3.33 -1.98 3.38
CA ILE A 10 -4.12 -0.91 3.98
C ILE A 10 -3.98 -0.95 5.50
N GLU A 11 -4.08 -2.14 6.09
CA GLU A 11 -3.93 -2.28 7.54
C GLU A 11 -2.56 -1.81 8.00
N LEU A 12 -1.51 -2.16 7.25
CA LEU A 12 -0.16 -1.74 7.60
C LEU A 12 0.00 -0.22 7.50
N ILE A 13 -0.60 0.37 6.48
CA ILE A 13 -0.56 1.82 6.33
C ILE A 13 -1.21 2.50 7.52
N LYS A 14 -2.32 1.95 7.99
CA LYS A 14 -3.07 2.56 9.09
C LYS A 14 -2.42 2.33 10.45
N ASN A 15 -1.73 1.20 10.61
CA ASN A 15 -1.24 0.78 11.92
C ASN A 15 0.26 0.93 12.11
N THR A 16 0.99 1.31 11.08
CA THR A 16 2.45 1.44 11.15
C THR A 16 2.91 2.66 10.39
N ASP A 17 4.19 2.98 10.54
CA ASP A 17 4.82 4.09 9.81
C ASP A 17 5.68 3.59 8.66
N LEU A 18 5.43 2.37 8.19
CA LEU A 18 6.21 1.80 7.11
C LEU A 18 6.08 2.62 5.83
N SER A 19 7.15 2.66 5.06
CA SER A 19 7.15 3.33 3.76
C SER A 19 6.40 2.47 2.74
N VAL A 20 6.16 3.04 1.55
CA VAL A 20 5.50 2.30 0.47
C VAL A 20 6.27 1.02 0.15
N SER A 21 7.60 1.12 0.03
CA SER A 21 8.42 -0.05 -0.28
C SER A 21 8.32 -1.10 0.83
N GLU A 22 8.38 -0.66 2.07
CA GLU A 22 8.32 -1.58 3.19
C GLU A 22 6.98 -2.29 3.25
N VAL A 23 5.90 -1.55 3.02
CA VAL A 23 4.56 -2.15 3.01
C VAL A 23 4.46 -3.17 1.87
N ALA A 24 4.96 -2.81 0.68
CA ALA A 24 4.89 -3.70 -0.46
C ALA A 24 5.57 -5.04 -0.17
N PHE A 25 6.77 -4.98 0.37
CA PHE A 25 7.51 -6.22 0.66
C PHE A 25 6.90 -6.99 1.82
N ALA A 26 6.37 -6.28 2.80
CA ALA A 26 5.76 -6.93 3.97
C ALA A 26 4.54 -7.74 3.59
N VAL A 27 3.78 -7.31 2.60
CA VAL A 27 2.58 -8.04 2.19
C VAL A 27 2.83 -9.02 1.04
N GLY A 28 4.08 -9.13 0.58
CA GLY A 28 4.46 -10.15 -0.38
C GLY A 28 4.61 -9.71 -1.82
N PHE A 29 4.61 -8.42 -2.09
CA PHE A 29 4.92 -7.94 -3.44
C PHE A 29 6.43 -7.96 -3.64
N LYS A 30 6.84 -8.29 -4.85
CA LYS A 30 8.26 -8.35 -5.18
C LYS A 30 8.85 -6.98 -5.45
N ASP A 31 8.00 -6.01 -5.76
CA ASP A 31 8.43 -4.73 -6.30
C ASP A 31 7.41 -3.69 -5.89
N SER A 32 7.89 -2.60 -5.34
CA SER A 32 7.00 -1.53 -4.89
C SER A 32 6.30 -0.85 -6.06
N GLY A 33 6.94 -0.81 -7.22
CA GLY A 33 6.30 -0.26 -8.42
C GLY A 33 5.08 -1.05 -8.83
N TYR A 34 5.20 -2.36 -8.82
CA TYR A 34 4.07 -3.23 -9.13
C TYR A 34 2.96 -3.09 -8.08
N TYR A 35 3.34 -3.04 -6.83
CA TYR A 35 2.39 -2.82 -5.75
C TYR A 35 1.63 -1.52 -5.96
N SER A 36 2.34 -0.44 -6.26
CA SER A 36 1.70 0.86 -6.48
C SER A 36 0.72 0.80 -7.65
N LYS A 37 1.09 0.10 -8.71
CA LYS A 37 0.24 -0.05 -9.87
C LYS A 37 -1.05 -0.79 -9.54
N CYS A 38 -0.93 -1.88 -8.81
CA CYS A 38 -2.10 -2.66 -8.39
C CYS A 38 -2.98 -1.86 -7.45
N PHE A 39 -2.36 -1.14 -6.52
CA PHE A 39 -3.07 -0.33 -5.55
C PHE A 39 -3.89 0.75 -6.27
N ARG A 40 -3.27 1.43 -7.21
CA ARG A 40 -3.96 2.49 -7.95
C ARG A 40 -5.12 1.93 -8.76
N LYS A 41 -4.93 0.76 -9.35
CA LYS A 41 -5.97 0.14 -10.14
C LYS A 41 -7.19 -0.19 -9.29
N LYS A 42 -6.95 -0.61 -8.04
CA LYS A 42 -8.05 -1.01 -7.16
C LYS A 42 -8.70 0.19 -6.46
N TYR A 43 -7.89 1.13 -6.00
CA TYR A 43 -8.38 2.21 -5.15
C TYR A 43 -8.38 3.57 -5.83
N ASN A 44 -7.96 3.66 -7.09
CA ASN A 44 -7.91 4.90 -7.86
C ASN A 44 -6.96 5.95 -7.28
N GLN A 45 -5.99 5.50 -6.49
CA GLN A 45 -4.95 6.38 -5.97
C GLN A 45 -3.74 5.54 -5.61
N THR A 46 -2.57 6.18 -5.57
CA THR A 46 -1.36 5.45 -5.25
C THR A 46 -1.27 5.21 -3.75
N PRO A 47 -0.48 4.23 -3.31
CA PRO A 47 -0.27 4.03 -1.88
C PRO A 47 0.28 5.26 -1.19
N ARG A 48 1.14 6.01 -1.89
CA ARG A 48 1.71 7.22 -1.33
C ARG A 48 0.63 8.28 -1.09
N GLU A 49 -0.26 8.44 -2.06
CA GLU A 49 -1.36 9.38 -1.90
C GLU A 49 -2.26 8.99 -0.75
N TYR A 50 -2.54 7.70 -0.64
CA TYR A 50 -3.36 7.18 0.44
C TYR A 50 -2.68 7.41 1.79
N MET A 51 -1.38 7.16 1.87
CA MET A 51 -0.62 7.38 3.09
C MET A 51 -0.63 8.83 3.51
N ASN A 52 -0.45 9.72 2.54
CA ASN A 52 -0.44 11.15 2.82
C ASN A 52 -1.76 11.61 3.41
N GLU A 53 -2.87 11.10 2.88
CA GLU A 53 -4.18 11.46 3.41
C GLU A 53 -4.42 10.85 4.78
N TRP A 54 -4.06 9.60 4.94
CA TRP A 54 -4.30 8.91 6.20
C TRP A 54 -3.43 9.44 7.34
N ARG A 55 -2.15 9.72 7.02
CA ARG A 55 -1.18 10.15 8.03
C ARG A 55 -1.09 11.65 8.18
N LYS A 56 -1.91 12.36 7.49
CA LYS A 56 -1.87 13.81 7.43
C LYS A 56 -2.26 14.46 8.73
N GLY A 57 -3.20 13.90 9.40
CA GLY A 57 -3.68 14.43 10.64
C GLY A 57 -2.66 14.36 11.74
#